data_119dd6b0a4519e057218a5ba082f87d5
#
_entry.id   119dd6b0a4519e057218a5ba082f87d5
#
_cell.length_a   1.000
_cell.length_b   1.000
_cell.length_c   1.000
_cell.angle_alpha   90.00
_cell.angle_beta   90.00
_cell.angle_gamma   90.00
#
_symmetry.space_group_name_H-M   'P 1'
#
loop_
_entity.id
_entity.type
_entity.pdbx_description
1 polymer ?
#
loop_
_entity_poly.entity_id
_entity_poly.type
_entity_poly.pdbx_seq_one_letter_code
_entity_poly.pdbx_strand_id
1 'polypeptide(L)'
;MVRGKKMKNPLRKRLPRELKTEFGKYLVIFLLLVATIGLVSGFLVADGSMIIAYNEGFEKYNVENGNFLLEKRANKAQIKAIEAAGVTLYENFYTEEALTNESTLRIFKNRQEVNTVCLMKGELPAQADEIAIDRMYADNNSLEIGDTLESADGKYSWKITGYVALPDYSCLFSDNNDTMFDAVKFGVGIVAPEGYTALEKEEQNYSYSWKYEKEPSDELQEKEMAEDLMDIIKNEVKLKTYIPRYLNQAITFTGEDMGSDQAMMTVLLYIIIVIMAFVFGVTVSNTITKEANVIGTLRASGYTKGELIRHYMTMPLAVTLVGALIGNILGYTVFKDICADMYYGSYSLPTYHTIWSAEAFWKTTLVPVALALGLGIGLVGSFITTRKHLKV
;
A
#
# COMPACT_ATOMS: atom_id res chain seq x y z
N MET A 1 -16.28 33.69 55.23
CA MET A 1 -15.75 33.70 53.82
C MET A 1 -16.73 32.94 52.93
N VAL A 2 -17.63 33.63 52.24
CA VAL A 2 -18.57 33.02 51.30
C VAL A 2 -17.81 32.69 50.04
N ARG A 3 -17.60 31.42 49.75
CA ARG A 3 -17.03 30.93 48.48
C ARG A 3 -17.96 31.35 47.32
N GLY A 4 -17.63 32.42 46.62
CA GLY A 4 -18.38 32.87 45.47
C GLY A 4 -18.45 31.76 44.41
N LYS A 5 -19.65 31.26 44.14
CA LYS A 5 -19.99 30.34 43.07
C LYS A 5 -19.54 31.02 41.74
N LYS A 6 -18.45 30.53 41.14
CA LYS A 6 -17.98 31.02 39.85
C LYS A 6 -19.12 30.96 38.86
N MET A 7 -19.68 32.14 38.45
CA MET A 7 -20.76 32.22 37.48
C MET A 7 -20.31 31.57 36.18
N LYS A 8 -21.02 30.54 35.74
CA LYS A 8 -20.74 29.85 34.46
C LYS A 8 -20.95 30.87 33.34
N ASN A 9 -19.91 31.04 32.49
CA ASN A 9 -19.96 31.97 31.36
C ASN A 9 -21.22 31.71 30.50
N PRO A 10 -22.12 32.71 30.34
CA PRO A 10 -23.38 32.55 29.62
C PRO A 10 -23.22 32.06 28.17
N LEU A 11 -22.10 32.41 27.52
CA LEU A 11 -21.77 31.93 26.16
C LEU A 11 -21.69 30.41 26.04
N ARG A 12 -21.24 29.72 27.09
CA ARG A 12 -21.20 28.26 27.10
C ARG A 12 -22.56 27.58 27.03
N LYS A 13 -23.60 28.21 27.53
CA LYS A 13 -24.99 27.71 27.44
C LYS A 13 -25.60 27.87 26.05
N ARG A 14 -25.00 28.69 25.21
CA ARG A 14 -25.44 28.99 23.86
C ARG A 14 -25.00 27.90 22.90
N LEU A 15 -23.80 27.30 23.08
CA LEU A 15 -23.23 26.30 22.21
C LEU A 15 -24.16 25.10 21.88
N PRO A 16 -24.82 24.43 22.86
CA PRO A 16 -25.74 23.32 22.55
C PRO A 16 -26.98 23.76 21.74
N ARG A 17 -27.44 24.99 21.92
CA ARG A 17 -28.57 25.54 21.17
C ARG A 17 -28.18 25.85 19.72
N GLU A 18 -27.01 26.43 19.50
CA GLU A 18 -26.43 26.68 18.19
C GLU A 18 -26.22 25.38 17.42
N LEU A 19 -25.65 24.33 18.09
CA LEU A 19 -25.50 23.01 17.50
C LEU A 19 -26.86 22.44 17.06
N LYS A 20 -27.89 22.56 17.89
CA LYS A 20 -29.24 22.07 17.54
C LYS A 20 -29.86 22.83 16.36
N THR A 21 -29.68 24.15 16.30
CA THR A 21 -30.24 24.99 15.24
C THR A 21 -29.52 24.79 13.90
N GLU A 22 -28.19 24.59 13.91
CA GLU A 22 -27.36 24.45 12.72
C GLU A 22 -26.89 22.97 12.55
N PHE A 23 -27.62 22.02 13.15
CA PHE A 23 -27.21 20.61 13.23
C PHE A 23 -26.89 20.00 11.85
N GLY A 24 -27.75 20.18 10.86
CA GLY A 24 -27.58 19.65 9.53
C GLY A 24 -26.26 20.09 8.86
N LYS A 25 -25.90 21.35 9.05
CA LYS A 25 -24.64 21.92 8.53
C LYS A 25 -23.42 21.28 9.16
N TYR A 26 -23.37 21.18 10.50
CA TYR A 26 -22.25 20.56 11.20
C TYR A 26 -22.19 19.06 10.97
N LEU A 27 -23.34 18.39 10.79
CA LEU A 27 -23.40 16.98 10.46
C LEU A 27 -22.76 16.68 9.10
N VAL A 28 -23.10 17.46 8.06
CA VAL A 28 -22.50 17.28 6.72
C VAL A 28 -20.99 17.46 6.76
N ILE A 29 -20.51 18.51 7.42
CA ILE A 29 -19.07 18.76 7.57
C ILE A 29 -18.40 17.63 8.35
N PHE A 30 -19.01 17.17 9.43
CA PHE A 30 -18.53 16.05 10.23
C PHE A 30 -18.42 14.76 9.42
N LEU A 31 -19.47 14.39 8.69
CA LEU A 31 -19.46 13.17 7.85
C LEU A 31 -18.42 13.25 6.75
N LEU A 32 -18.27 14.42 6.12
CA LEU A 32 -17.25 14.64 5.11
C LEU A 32 -15.83 14.49 5.70
N LEU A 33 -15.57 15.05 6.88
CA LEU A 33 -14.30 14.89 7.59
C LEU A 33 -14.03 13.42 7.94
N VAL A 34 -15.02 12.74 8.51
CA VAL A 34 -14.88 11.32 8.88
C VAL A 34 -14.55 10.46 7.66
N ALA A 35 -15.29 10.65 6.56
CA ALA A 35 -15.08 9.88 5.33
C ALA A 35 -13.70 10.16 4.71
N THR A 36 -13.32 11.44 4.56
CA THR A 36 -12.06 11.82 3.92
C THR A 36 -10.84 11.45 4.77
N ILE A 37 -10.87 11.76 6.07
CA ILE A 37 -9.76 11.39 6.98
C ILE A 37 -9.69 9.87 7.13
N GLY A 38 -10.84 9.19 7.22
CA GLY A 38 -10.89 7.74 7.32
C GLY A 38 -10.26 7.06 6.10
N LEU A 39 -10.66 7.48 4.89
CA LEU A 39 -10.11 6.92 3.66
C LEU A 39 -8.60 7.16 3.55
N VAL A 40 -8.15 8.41 3.71
CA VAL A 40 -6.71 8.75 3.59
C VAL A 40 -5.89 8.07 4.69
N SER A 41 -6.37 8.07 5.93
CA SER A 41 -5.69 7.41 7.04
C SER A 41 -5.62 5.89 6.82
N GLY A 42 -6.73 5.28 6.37
CA GLY A 42 -6.77 3.85 6.04
C GLY A 42 -5.80 3.48 4.93
N PHE A 43 -5.77 4.29 3.87
CA PHE A 43 -4.83 4.10 2.78
C PHE A 43 -3.36 4.18 3.24
N LEU A 44 -2.98 5.27 3.92
CA LEU A 44 -1.60 5.45 4.40
C LEU A 44 -1.14 4.35 5.37
N VAL A 45 -2.07 3.78 6.14
CA VAL A 45 -1.75 2.66 7.06
C VAL A 45 -1.63 1.34 6.31
N ALA A 46 -2.55 1.04 5.38
CA ALA A 46 -2.51 -0.18 4.58
C ALA A 46 -1.25 -0.20 3.71
N ASP A 47 -1.06 0.83 2.90
CA ASP A 47 0.08 1.00 2.00
C ASP A 47 1.42 0.97 2.75
N GLY A 48 1.57 1.77 3.81
CA GLY A 48 2.79 1.76 4.61
C GLY A 48 3.10 0.42 5.26
N SER A 49 2.07 -0.33 5.70
CA SER A 49 2.25 -1.68 6.25
C SER A 49 2.64 -2.68 5.17
N MET A 50 2.08 -2.56 3.98
CA MET A 50 2.38 -3.44 2.84
C MET A 50 3.78 -3.19 2.27
N ILE A 51 4.20 -1.92 2.14
CA ILE A 51 5.58 -1.57 1.75
C ILE A 51 6.60 -2.16 2.73
N ILE A 52 6.32 -2.11 4.04
CA ILE A 52 7.21 -2.72 5.04
C ILE A 52 7.26 -4.24 4.84
N ALA A 53 6.12 -4.90 4.71
CA ALA A 53 6.07 -6.35 4.49
C ALA A 53 6.74 -6.76 3.17
N TYR A 54 6.60 -5.96 2.11
CA TYR A 54 7.29 -6.16 0.84
C TYR A 54 8.81 -6.06 1.01
N ASN A 55 9.31 -5.03 1.67
CA ASN A 55 10.74 -4.83 1.89
C ASN A 55 11.35 -5.91 2.81
N GLU A 56 10.66 -6.27 3.90
CA GLU A 56 11.07 -7.37 4.78
C GLU A 56 11.04 -8.72 4.06
N GLY A 57 10.18 -8.84 3.05
CA GLY A 57 10.05 -10.01 2.20
C GLY A 57 11.36 -10.38 1.48
N PHE A 58 12.19 -9.41 1.12
CA PHE A 58 13.47 -9.69 0.45
C PHE A 58 14.40 -10.54 1.32
N GLU A 59 14.49 -10.27 2.60
CA GLU A 59 15.27 -11.07 3.54
C GLU A 59 14.52 -12.34 3.95
N LYS A 60 13.25 -12.21 4.34
CA LYS A 60 12.44 -13.30 4.86
C LYS A 60 12.31 -14.49 3.90
N TYR A 61 12.17 -14.21 2.61
CA TYR A 61 12.01 -15.22 1.56
C TYR A 61 13.28 -15.43 0.74
N ASN A 62 14.40 -14.87 1.18
CA ASN A 62 15.69 -14.91 0.51
C ASN A 62 15.57 -14.60 -0.99
N VAL A 63 14.95 -13.45 -1.32
CA VAL A 63 14.72 -13.07 -2.72
C VAL A 63 16.05 -12.86 -3.44
N GLU A 64 16.16 -13.37 -4.66
CA GLU A 64 17.32 -13.28 -5.51
C GLU A 64 17.83 -11.84 -5.71
N ASN A 65 19.11 -11.67 -5.98
CA ASN A 65 19.67 -10.40 -6.46
C ASN A 65 19.54 -10.26 -7.98
N GLY A 66 19.14 -11.31 -8.65
CA GLY A 66 18.77 -11.38 -10.04
C GLY A 66 18.76 -12.80 -10.56
N ASN A 67 18.37 -12.94 -11.83
CA ASN A 67 18.33 -14.23 -12.52
C ASN A 67 18.88 -14.14 -13.95
N PHE A 68 19.27 -15.28 -14.46
CA PHE A 68 19.65 -15.40 -15.86
C PHE A 68 19.18 -16.74 -16.43
N LEU A 69 18.85 -16.74 -17.72
CA LEU A 69 18.40 -17.91 -18.45
C LEU A 69 19.49 -18.34 -19.43
N LEU A 70 19.76 -19.64 -19.47
CA LEU A 70 20.74 -20.25 -20.36
C LEU A 70 20.06 -21.06 -21.46
N GLU A 71 20.77 -21.22 -22.62
CA GLU A 71 20.31 -22.14 -23.66
C GLU A 71 20.41 -23.62 -23.24
N LYS A 72 21.37 -23.94 -22.36
CA LYS A 72 21.60 -25.29 -21.83
C LYS A 72 22.01 -25.23 -20.39
N ARG A 73 21.69 -26.29 -19.65
CA ARG A 73 22.09 -26.42 -18.25
C ARG A 73 23.62 -26.27 -18.11
N ALA A 74 24.05 -25.42 -17.20
CA ALA A 74 25.46 -25.24 -16.88
C ALA A 74 26.06 -26.51 -16.20
N ASN A 75 27.30 -26.82 -16.54
CA ASN A 75 28.00 -27.85 -15.84
C ASN A 75 28.67 -27.35 -14.56
N LYS A 76 29.12 -28.27 -13.70
CA LYS A 76 29.71 -27.92 -12.40
C LYS A 76 30.93 -27.00 -12.49
N ALA A 77 31.73 -27.10 -13.56
CA ALA A 77 32.90 -26.25 -13.74
C ALA A 77 32.47 -24.80 -14.07
N GLN A 78 31.47 -24.65 -14.92
CA GLN A 78 30.88 -23.35 -15.28
C GLN A 78 30.22 -22.69 -14.05
N ILE A 79 29.41 -23.43 -13.29
CA ILE A 79 28.80 -22.94 -12.04
C ILE A 79 29.90 -22.40 -11.13
N LYS A 80 30.95 -23.24 -10.86
CA LYS A 80 32.05 -22.84 -9.98
C LYS A 80 32.83 -21.62 -10.49
N ALA A 81 32.98 -21.47 -11.81
CA ALA A 81 33.64 -20.33 -12.41
C ALA A 81 32.83 -19.03 -12.19
N ILE A 82 31.51 -19.10 -12.32
CA ILE A 82 30.63 -17.97 -12.08
C ILE A 82 30.59 -17.63 -10.59
N GLU A 83 30.47 -18.61 -9.71
CA GLU A 83 30.44 -18.41 -8.26
C GLU A 83 31.76 -17.80 -7.72
N ALA A 84 32.90 -18.01 -8.42
CA ALA A 84 34.15 -17.35 -8.08
C ALA A 84 34.08 -15.78 -8.17
N ALA A 85 33.05 -15.24 -8.79
CA ALA A 85 32.74 -13.79 -8.79
C ALA A 85 32.13 -13.29 -7.46
N GLY A 86 32.02 -14.10 -6.42
CA GLY A 86 31.44 -13.74 -5.13
C GLY A 86 29.91 -13.79 -5.10
N VAL A 87 29.35 -14.74 -5.84
CA VAL A 87 27.91 -15.04 -5.85
C VAL A 87 27.67 -16.51 -5.56
N THR A 88 26.51 -16.82 -5.01
CA THR A 88 25.97 -18.18 -4.92
C THR A 88 24.87 -18.35 -5.96
N LEU A 89 24.93 -19.42 -6.73
CA LEU A 89 23.95 -19.75 -7.76
C LEU A 89 22.96 -20.80 -7.27
N TYR A 90 21.70 -20.60 -7.62
CA TYR A 90 20.60 -21.53 -7.32
C TYR A 90 19.89 -21.93 -8.62
N GLU A 91 19.71 -23.23 -8.83
CA GLU A 91 18.92 -23.75 -9.96
C GLU A 91 17.44 -23.45 -9.71
N ASN A 92 16.88 -22.51 -10.47
CA ASN A 92 15.49 -22.11 -10.40
C ASN A 92 14.79 -22.42 -11.74
N PHE A 93 14.93 -23.69 -12.16
CA PHE A 93 14.40 -24.17 -13.45
C PHE A 93 12.88 -24.22 -13.43
N TYR A 94 12.28 -23.99 -14.60
CA TYR A 94 10.84 -24.04 -14.76
C TYR A 94 10.43 -24.60 -16.12
N THR A 95 9.19 -25.09 -16.18
CA THR A 95 8.47 -25.37 -17.43
C THR A 95 7.29 -24.44 -17.56
N GLU A 96 6.83 -24.22 -18.78
CA GLU A 96 5.62 -23.49 -19.06
C GLU A 96 4.61 -24.43 -19.71
N GLU A 97 3.45 -24.55 -19.10
CA GLU A 97 2.34 -25.39 -19.57
C GLU A 97 1.16 -24.55 -20.00
N ALA A 98 0.69 -24.76 -21.24
CA ALA A 98 -0.58 -24.24 -21.67
C ALA A 98 -1.71 -25.02 -20.98
N LEU A 99 -2.70 -24.32 -20.45
CA LEU A 99 -3.81 -24.92 -19.72
C LEU A 99 -5.12 -24.88 -20.54
N THR A 100 -6.08 -25.71 -20.15
CA THR A 100 -7.41 -25.79 -20.78
C THR A 100 -8.23 -24.52 -20.67
N ASN A 101 -7.94 -23.65 -19.72
CA ASN A 101 -8.54 -22.30 -19.55
C ASN A 101 -7.89 -21.22 -20.44
N GLU A 102 -7.09 -21.61 -21.43
CA GLU A 102 -6.37 -20.72 -22.35
C GLU A 102 -5.32 -19.81 -21.67
N SER A 103 -4.81 -20.19 -20.52
CA SER A 103 -3.70 -19.53 -19.82
C SER A 103 -2.41 -20.32 -19.93
N THR A 104 -1.29 -19.68 -19.60
CA THR A 104 0.00 -20.33 -19.44
C THR A 104 0.40 -20.33 -17.96
N LEU A 105 0.80 -21.49 -17.46
CA LEU A 105 1.29 -21.63 -16.08
C LEU A 105 2.79 -21.92 -16.11
N ARG A 106 3.58 -21.07 -15.46
CA ARG A 106 5.00 -21.30 -15.20
C ARG A 106 5.14 -22.09 -13.92
N ILE A 107 5.68 -23.30 -14.03
CA ILE A 107 5.73 -24.27 -12.93
C ILE A 107 7.16 -24.46 -12.45
N PHE A 108 7.37 -24.22 -11.17
CA PHE A 108 8.63 -24.45 -10.47
C PHE A 108 8.55 -25.66 -9.54
N LYS A 109 9.68 -26.25 -9.26
CA LYS A 109 9.81 -27.11 -8.08
C LYS A 109 9.72 -26.25 -6.82
N ASN A 110 9.08 -26.76 -5.76
CA ASN A 110 9.04 -26.03 -4.48
C ASN A 110 10.44 -25.63 -4.02
N ARG A 111 10.67 -24.33 -3.90
CA ARG A 111 11.95 -23.69 -3.64
C ARG A 111 12.16 -23.54 -2.12
N GLN A 112 13.32 -23.96 -1.60
CA GLN A 112 13.63 -23.96 -0.18
C GLN A 112 14.80 -23.05 0.21
N GLU A 113 15.62 -22.62 -0.75
CA GLU A 113 16.86 -21.88 -0.48
C GLU A 113 16.75 -20.42 -0.92
N VAL A 114 16.27 -20.18 -2.13
CA VAL A 114 16.11 -18.84 -2.72
C VAL A 114 14.67 -18.68 -3.22
N ASN A 115 14.14 -17.47 -3.21
CA ASN A 115 12.77 -17.14 -3.62
C ASN A 115 11.75 -18.10 -2.96
N THR A 116 11.88 -18.31 -1.65
CA THR A 116 10.98 -19.21 -0.93
C THR A 116 9.56 -18.66 -0.92
N VAL A 117 8.57 -19.53 -1.08
CA VAL A 117 7.19 -19.11 -1.25
C VAL A 117 6.51 -18.73 0.06
N CYS A 118 5.59 -17.79 0.00
CA CYS A 118 4.67 -17.50 1.08
C CYS A 118 3.37 -18.31 0.88
N LEU A 119 3.09 -19.27 1.76
CA LEU A 119 1.79 -19.96 1.76
C LEU A 119 0.71 -19.01 2.27
N MET A 120 -0.28 -18.71 1.43
CA MET A 120 -1.38 -17.80 1.73
C MET A 120 -2.61 -18.55 2.28
N LYS A 121 -2.91 -19.72 1.71
CA LYS A 121 -4.05 -20.55 2.11
C LYS A 121 -3.84 -22.01 1.69
N GLY A 122 -4.40 -22.96 2.43
CA GLY A 122 -4.27 -24.40 2.12
C GLY A 122 -2.93 -24.97 2.53
N GLU A 123 -2.37 -25.86 1.73
CA GLU A 123 -1.15 -26.61 2.00
C GLU A 123 -0.23 -26.60 0.77
N LEU A 124 1.09 -26.75 1.01
CA LEU A 124 2.03 -26.93 -0.07
C LEU A 124 1.90 -28.34 -0.68
N PRO A 125 2.15 -28.51 -2.00
CA PRO A 125 2.01 -29.79 -2.66
C PRO A 125 2.98 -30.83 -2.06
N ALA A 126 2.46 -32.01 -1.74
CA ALA A 126 3.21 -33.14 -1.19
C ALA A 126 3.23 -34.33 -2.15
N GLN A 127 2.27 -34.43 -3.07
CA GLN A 127 2.14 -35.51 -4.05
C GLN A 127 2.52 -35.02 -5.46
N ALA A 128 2.80 -35.96 -6.36
CA ALA A 128 3.21 -35.64 -7.73
C ALA A 128 2.11 -34.97 -8.59
N ASP A 129 0.87 -35.21 -8.25
CA ASP A 129 -0.34 -34.67 -8.90
C ASP A 129 -0.94 -33.46 -8.15
N GLU A 130 -0.18 -32.87 -7.25
CA GLU A 130 -0.59 -31.69 -6.49
C GLU A 130 0.17 -30.44 -6.93
N ILE A 131 -0.52 -29.29 -6.88
CA ILE A 131 0.05 -27.99 -7.21
C ILE A 131 -0.47 -26.92 -6.23
N ALA A 132 0.42 -26.02 -5.83
CA ALA A 132 0.02 -24.75 -5.24
C ALA A 132 0.25 -23.63 -6.27
N ILE A 133 -0.77 -22.82 -6.50
CA ILE A 133 -0.77 -21.77 -7.52
C ILE A 133 -0.76 -20.39 -6.88
N ASP A 134 -0.31 -19.42 -7.65
CA ASP A 134 -0.36 -18.03 -7.23
C ASP A 134 -1.80 -17.61 -6.90
N ARG A 135 -1.96 -16.88 -5.79
CA ARG A 135 -3.27 -16.43 -5.29
C ARG A 135 -3.98 -15.53 -6.29
N MET A 136 -3.26 -14.57 -6.87
CA MET A 136 -3.85 -13.60 -7.80
C MET A 136 -4.29 -14.29 -9.10
N TYR A 137 -3.50 -15.25 -9.60
CA TYR A 137 -3.89 -16.09 -10.74
C TYR A 137 -5.15 -16.90 -10.41
N ALA A 138 -5.21 -17.52 -9.22
CA ALA A 138 -6.37 -18.28 -8.78
C ALA A 138 -7.64 -17.43 -8.72
N ASP A 139 -7.56 -16.24 -8.07
CA ASP A 139 -8.69 -15.31 -7.93
C ASP A 139 -9.22 -14.85 -9.30
N ASN A 140 -8.31 -14.48 -10.24
CA ASN A 140 -8.68 -14.00 -11.57
C ASN A 140 -9.28 -15.09 -12.49
N ASN A 141 -8.95 -16.35 -12.25
CA ASN A 141 -9.48 -17.50 -12.98
C ASN A 141 -10.60 -18.24 -12.23
N SER A 142 -11.05 -17.74 -11.09
CA SER A 142 -12.10 -18.36 -10.25
C SER A 142 -11.78 -19.81 -9.88
N LEU A 143 -10.53 -20.11 -9.58
CA LEU A 143 -10.03 -21.43 -9.21
C LEU A 143 -10.06 -21.60 -7.69
N GLU A 144 -10.58 -22.71 -7.21
CA GLU A 144 -10.67 -23.02 -5.78
C GLU A 144 -9.72 -24.16 -5.36
N ILE A 145 -9.32 -24.17 -4.08
CA ILE A 145 -8.56 -25.28 -3.52
C ILE A 145 -9.42 -26.55 -3.60
N GLY A 146 -8.85 -27.60 -4.23
CA GLY A 146 -9.54 -28.84 -4.53
C GLY A 146 -9.92 -29.00 -6.01
N ASP A 147 -9.93 -27.91 -6.78
CA ASP A 147 -10.12 -27.96 -8.23
C ASP A 147 -8.93 -28.64 -8.92
N THR A 148 -9.16 -29.04 -10.15
CA THR A 148 -8.16 -29.69 -11.00
C THR A 148 -7.77 -28.77 -12.14
N LEU A 149 -6.46 -28.55 -12.31
CA LEU A 149 -5.88 -27.90 -13.47
C LEU A 149 -5.41 -28.95 -14.46
N GLU A 150 -5.73 -28.77 -15.73
CA GLU A 150 -5.35 -29.69 -16.80
C GLU A 150 -4.53 -28.97 -17.88
N SER A 151 -3.44 -29.61 -18.33
CA SER A 151 -2.71 -29.13 -19.49
C SER A 151 -3.56 -29.21 -20.75
N ALA A 152 -3.37 -28.29 -21.69
CA ALA A 152 -4.17 -28.21 -22.93
C ALA A 152 -4.02 -29.46 -23.82
N ASP A 153 -2.91 -30.16 -23.71
CA ASP A 153 -2.65 -31.43 -24.41
C ASP A 153 -3.13 -32.68 -23.66
N GLY A 154 -3.67 -32.50 -22.43
CA GLY A 154 -4.19 -33.57 -21.59
C GLY A 154 -3.13 -34.49 -20.97
N LYS A 155 -1.83 -34.14 -21.04
CA LYS A 155 -0.77 -34.98 -20.46
C LYS A 155 -0.70 -34.85 -18.94
N TYR A 156 -0.99 -33.68 -18.40
CA TYR A 156 -0.86 -33.37 -16.98
C TYR A 156 -2.17 -32.93 -16.39
N SER A 157 -2.39 -33.32 -15.16
CA SER A 157 -3.54 -32.95 -14.36
C SER A 157 -3.08 -32.79 -12.91
N TRP A 158 -3.33 -31.62 -12.31
CA TRP A 158 -2.93 -31.31 -10.95
C TRP A 158 -4.11 -30.88 -10.11
N LYS A 159 -4.17 -31.39 -8.90
CA LYS A 159 -5.10 -30.91 -7.88
C LYS A 159 -4.53 -29.69 -7.17
N ILE A 160 -5.26 -28.60 -7.09
CA ILE A 160 -4.90 -27.40 -6.36
C ILE A 160 -4.98 -27.68 -4.85
N THR A 161 -3.85 -27.61 -4.14
CA THR A 161 -3.80 -27.83 -2.69
C THR A 161 -3.67 -26.55 -1.89
N GLY A 162 -3.17 -25.47 -2.50
CA GLY A 162 -2.98 -24.21 -1.81
C GLY A 162 -2.78 -23.03 -2.73
N TYR A 163 -2.88 -21.84 -2.13
CA TYR A 163 -2.53 -20.57 -2.74
C TYR A 163 -1.23 -20.06 -2.14
N VAL A 164 -0.36 -19.61 -3.01
CA VAL A 164 0.95 -19.05 -2.65
C VAL A 164 1.10 -17.63 -3.20
N ALA A 165 2.01 -16.86 -2.61
CA ALA A 165 2.60 -15.68 -3.20
C ALA A 165 4.09 -15.94 -3.37
N LEU A 166 4.59 -15.73 -4.58
CA LEU A 166 6.00 -15.88 -4.90
C LEU A 166 6.64 -14.48 -4.88
N PRO A 167 7.61 -14.23 -4.02
CA PRO A 167 8.17 -12.88 -3.86
C PRO A 167 8.94 -12.36 -5.08
N ASP A 168 9.38 -13.26 -5.96
CA ASP A 168 9.96 -12.95 -7.27
C ASP A 168 8.91 -12.75 -8.39
N TYR A 169 7.61 -12.90 -8.05
CA TYR A 169 6.45 -12.67 -8.92
C TYR A 169 5.35 -11.88 -8.18
N SER A 170 5.71 -10.80 -7.50
CA SER A 170 4.72 -9.92 -6.88
C SER A 170 3.77 -9.29 -7.93
N CYS A 171 4.25 -9.16 -9.17
CA CYS A 171 3.46 -8.92 -10.37
C CYS A 171 3.65 -10.09 -11.35
N LEU A 172 2.54 -10.59 -11.94
CA LEU A 172 2.56 -11.74 -12.84
C LEU A 172 2.94 -11.35 -14.27
N PHE A 173 4.14 -10.78 -14.45
CA PHE A 173 4.72 -10.57 -15.77
C PHE A 173 5.19 -11.89 -16.38
N SER A 174 4.75 -12.19 -17.59
CA SER A 174 5.20 -13.36 -18.35
C SER A 174 6.61 -13.17 -18.90
N ASP A 175 6.93 -11.97 -19.34
CA ASP A 175 8.26 -11.56 -19.80
C ASP A 175 8.62 -10.19 -19.22
N ASN A 176 9.90 -9.96 -18.96
CA ASN A 176 10.38 -8.69 -18.40
C ASN A 176 10.27 -7.49 -19.38
N ASN A 177 9.96 -7.73 -20.65
CA ASN A 177 9.71 -6.70 -21.65
C ASN A 177 8.22 -6.40 -21.83
N ASP A 178 7.34 -7.10 -21.16
CA ASP A 178 5.90 -6.84 -21.22
C ASP A 178 5.60 -5.46 -20.63
N THR A 179 4.71 -4.73 -21.28
CA THR A 179 4.28 -3.40 -20.82
C THR A 179 3.22 -3.48 -19.72
N MET A 180 2.53 -4.62 -19.61
CA MET A 180 1.53 -4.92 -18.59
C MET A 180 1.53 -6.41 -18.29
N PHE A 181 1.21 -6.76 -17.05
CA PHE A 181 0.98 -8.14 -16.66
C PHE A 181 -0.50 -8.52 -16.86
N ASP A 182 -0.75 -9.82 -17.08
CA ASP A 182 -2.11 -10.36 -17.24
C ASP A 182 -2.27 -11.63 -16.40
N ALA A 183 -2.80 -11.46 -15.20
CA ALA A 183 -3.01 -12.55 -14.25
C ALA A 183 -4.16 -13.52 -14.64
N VAL A 184 -4.89 -13.25 -15.73
CA VAL A 184 -5.84 -14.20 -16.32
C VAL A 184 -5.11 -15.15 -17.24
N LYS A 185 -4.19 -14.63 -18.06
CA LYS A 185 -3.49 -15.38 -19.10
C LYS A 185 -2.16 -15.99 -18.64
N PHE A 186 -1.57 -15.49 -17.58
CA PHE A 186 -0.32 -16.00 -17.05
C PHE A 186 -0.38 -16.17 -15.53
N GLY A 187 0.10 -17.30 -15.07
CA GLY A 187 0.23 -17.62 -13.65
C GLY A 187 1.54 -18.33 -13.34
N VAL A 188 1.84 -18.42 -12.05
CA VAL A 188 2.96 -19.20 -11.53
C VAL A 188 2.47 -20.21 -10.51
N GLY A 189 3.16 -21.35 -10.42
CA GLY A 189 2.81 -22.41 -9.49
C GLY A 189 4.03 -23.21 -9.08
N ILE A 190 3.89 -23.93 -8.00
CA ILE A 190 4.90 -24.84 -7.47
C ILE A 190 4.32 -26.24 -7.32
N VAL A 191 5.15 -27.22 -7.61
CA VAL A 191 4.85 -28.64 -7.44
C VAL A 191 5.86 -29.32 -6.49
N ALA A 192 5.49 -30.47 -5.96
CA ALA A 192 6.42 -31.29 -5.19
C ALA A 192 7.61 -31.75 -6.07
N PRO A 193 8.77 -32.11 -5.48
CA PRO A 193 9.93 -32.57 -6.23
C PRO A 193 9.62 -33.73 -7.17
N GLU A 194 8.76 -34.67 -6.74
CA GLU A 194 8.33 -35.85 -7.52
C GLU A 194 7.47 -35.42 -8.73
N GLY A 195 6.60 -34.43 -8.54
CA GLY A 195 5.79 -33.86 -9.62
C GLY A 195 6.64 -33.13 -10.65
N TYR A 196 7.66 -32.39 -10.18
CA TYR A 196 8.58 -31.69 -11.08
C TYR A 196 9.40 -32.65 -11.94
N THR A 197 9.83 -33.80 -11.39
CA THR A 197 10.58 -34.84 -12.14
C THR A 197 9.77 -35.37 -13.33
N ALA A 198 8.44 -35.40 -13.26
CA ALA A 198 7.61 -35.78 -14.38
C ALA A 198 7.67 -34.74 -15.51
N LEU A 199 7.78 -33.45 -15.15
CA LEU A 199 7.86 -32.30 -16.06
C LEU A 199 9.26 -32.13 -16.68
N GLU A 200 10.33 -32.70 -16.09
CA GLU A 200 11.70 -32.62 -16.62
C GLU A 200 11.85 -33.20 -18.03
N LYS A 201 10.87 -33.95 -18.53
CA LYS A 201 10.84 -34.49 -19.90
C LYS A 201 10.39 -33.45 -20.93
N GLU A 202 9.75 -32.37 -20.50
CA GLU A 202 9.32 -31.28 -21.34
C GLU A 202 10.47 -30.27 -21.57
N GLU A 203 10.21 -29.24 -22.34
CA GLU A 203 11.19 -28.17 -22.59
C GLU A 203 11.48 -27.41 -21.28
N GLN A 204 12.70 -27.58 -20.77
CA GLN A 204 13.14 -26.94 -19.55
C GLN A 204 13.73 -25.57 -19.83
N ASN A 205 13.32 -24.57 -19.06
CA ASN A 205 13.98 -23.28 -18.97
C ASN A 205 15.04 -23.31 -17.87
N TYR A 206 16.31 -23.27 -18.28
CA TYR A 206 17.45 -23.34 -17.36
C TYR A 206 17.73 -21.98 -16.74
N SER A 207 16.86 -21.57 -15.81
CA SER A 207 16.98 -20.32 -15.07
C SER A 207 17.82 -20.51 -13.81
N TYR A 208 18.74 -19.61 -13.58
CA TYR A 208 19.59 -19.54 -12.39
C TYR A 208 19.33 -18.23 -11.67
N SER A 209 19.01 -18.31 -10.39
CA SER A 209 18.99 -17.16 -9.49
C SER A 209 20.35 -16.98 -8.84
N TRP A 210 20.79 -15.76 -8.58
CA TRP A 210 21.99 -15.52 -7.80
C TRP A 210 21.75 -14.69 -6.56
N LYS A 211 22.61 -14.90 -5.56
CA LYS A 211 22.74 -14.05 -4.37
C LYS A 211 24.18 -13.60 -4.26
N TYR A 212 24.40 -12.32 -3.96
CA TYR A 212 25.74 -11.85 -3.63
C TYR A 212 26.18 -12.38 -2.26
N GLU A 213 27.44 -12.85 -2.15
CA GLU A 213 28.02 -13.22 -0.85
C GLU A 213 28.15 -11.99 0.07
N LYS A 214 28.34 -10.83 -0.54
CA LYS A 214 28.33 -9.53 0.14
C LYS A 214 27.39 -8.62 -0.62
N GLU A 215 26.28 -8.24 0.04
CA GLU A 215 25.30 -7.32 -0.55
C GLU A 215 25.95 -5.98 -0.91
N PRO A 216 25.58 -5.37 -2.04
CA PRO A 216 26.03 -4.04 -2.44
C PRO A 216 25.62 -2.99 -1.41
N SER A 217 26.44 -1.95 -1.24
CA SER A 217 26.19 -0.87 -0.27
C SER A 217 25.21 0.18 -0.76
N ASP A 218 25.08 0.32 -2.06
CA ASP A 218 24.22 1.29 -2.74
C ASP A 218 23.89 0.84 -4.18
N GLU A 219 22.96 1.55 -4.80
CA GLU A 219 22.49 1.24 -6.17
C GLU A 219 23.59 1.31 -7.24
N LEU A 220 24.57 2.18 -7.08
CA LEU A 220 25.66 2.30 -8.04
C LEU A 220 26.54 1.06 -7.99
N GLN A 221 26.91 0.63 -6.81
CA GLN A 221 27.67 -0.61 -6.61
C GLN A 221 26.89 -1.84 -7.07
N GLU A 222 25.56 -1.88 -6.85
CA GLU A 222 24.73 -2.99 -7.35
C GLU A 222 24.78 -3.08 -8.89
N LYS A 223 24.72 -1.94 -9.58
CA LYS A 223 24.84 -1.91 -11.05
C LYS A 223 26.21 -2.35 -11.54
N GLU A 224 27.29 -1.83 -10.95
CA GLU A 224 28.66 -2.22 -11.29
C GLU A 224 28.87 -3.74 -11.07
N MET A 225 28.47 -4.26 -9.93
CA MET A 225 28.59 -5.70 -9.63
C MET A 225 27.76 -6.58 -10.59
N ALA A 226 26.57 -6.11 -10.98
CA ALA A 226 25.72 -6.82 -11.91
C ALA A 226 26.29 -6.81 -13.34
N GLU A 227 26.89 -5.71 -13.80
CA GLU A 227 27.56 -5.62 -15.11
C GLU A 227 28.80 -6.54 -15.15
N ASP A 228 29.65 -6.52 -14.13
CA ASP A 228 30.82 -7.38 -14.00
C ASP A 228 30.42 -8.87 -14.01
N LEU A 229 29.38 -9.23 -13.27
CA LEU A 229 28.85 -10.59 -13.22
C LEU A 229 28.31 -11.04 -14.60
N MET A 230 27.61 -10.15 -15.31
CA MET A 230 27.09 -10.43 -16.66
C MET A 230 28.22 -10.77 -17.62
N ASP A 231 29.33 -10.04 -17.57
CA ASP A 231 30.47 -10.27 -18.45
C ASP A 231 31.16 -11.60 -18.12
N ILE A 232 31.27 -11.97 -16.84
CA ILE A 232 31.78 -13.28 -16.42
C ILE A 232 30.86 -14.39 -16.94
N ILE A 233 29.55 -14.28 -16.76
CA ILE A 233 28.58 -15.29 -17.23
C ILE A 233 28.67 -15.46 -18.75
N LYS A 234 28.72 -14.38 -19.52
CA LYS A 234 28.82 -14.42 -20.99
C LYS A 234 30.09 -15.15 -21.49
N ASN A 235 31.16 -15.06 -20.73
CA ASN A 235 32.42 -15.73 -21.08
C ASN A 235 32.38 -17.24 -20.81
N GLU A 236 31.58 -17.70 -19.84
CA GLU A 236 31.51 -19.08 -19.40
C GLU A 236 30.39 -19.89 -20.06
N VAL A 237 29.25 -19.24 -20.37
CA VAL A 237 28.03 -19.91 -20.82
C VAL A 237 27.28 -19.08 -21.86
N LYS A 238 26.42 -19.77 -22.64
CA LYS A 238 25.57 -19.12 -23.62
C LYS A 238 24.29 -18.58 -22.98
N LEU A 239 24.30 -17.28 -22.74
CA LEU A 239 23.26 -16.53 -22.07
C LEU A 239 22.08 -16.23 -23.01
N LYS A 240 20.83 -16.48 -22.59
CA LYS A 240 19.59 -16.04 -23.25
C LYS A 240 19.14 -14.70 -22.69
N THR A 241 18.93 -14.61 -21.37
CA THR A 241 18.51 -13.39 -20.68
C THR A 241 19.33 -13.22 -19.40
N TYR A 242 19.44 -11.95 -18.97
CA TYR A 242 20.11 -11.57 -17.73
C TYR A 242 19.30 -10.42 -17.10
N ILE A 243 18.76 -10.63 -15.92
CA ILE A 243 17.84 -9.70 -15.28
C ILE A 243 18.27 -9.50 -13.81
N PRO A 244 19.05 -8.46 -13.51
CA PRO A 244 19.27 -8.03 -12.13
C PRO A 244 17.97 -7.68 -11.45
N ARG A 245 17.86 -7.86 -10.13
CA ARG A 245 16.63 -7.59 -9.36
C ARG A 245 16.07 -6.19 -9.62
N TYR A 246 16.90 -5.16 -9.66
CA TYR A 246 16.49 -3.78 -9.91
C TYR A 246 15.91 -3.52 -11.31
N LEU A 247 16.05 -4.46 -12.25
CA LEU A 247 15.42 -4.45 -13.57
C LEU A 247 14.31 -5.48 -13.74
N ASN A 248 14.04 -6.27 -12.70
CA ASN A 248 13.01 -7.31 -12.75
C ASN A 248 11.65 -6.72 -12.40
N GLN A 249 10.83 -6.43 -13.41
CA GLN A 249 9.49 -5.86 -13.23
C GLN A 249 8.57 -6.74 -12.36
N ALA A 250 8.70 -8.07 -12.44
CA ALA A 250 7.91 -8.97 -11.61
C ALA A 250 8.18 -8.78 -10.11
N ILE A 251 9.35 -8.25 -9.75
CA ILE A 251 9.74 -7.93 -8.38
C ILE A 251 9.48 -6.45 -8.07
N THR A 252 10.02 -5.51 -8.89
CA THR A 252 10.13 -4.10 -8.50
C THR A 252 8.86 -3.30 -8.69
N PHE A 253 8.04 -3.66 -9.69
CA PHE A 253 6.88 -2.86 -10.10
C PHE A 253 5.91 -2.60 -8.92
N THR A 254 5.63 -3.62 -8.11
CA THR A 254 4.75 -3.48 -6.94
C THR A 254 5.26 -2.45 -5.93
N GLY A 255 6.56 -2.48 -5.62
CA GLY A 255 7.17 -1.53 -4.67
C GLY A 255 7.18 -0.10 -5.20
N GLU A 256 7.45 0.09 -6.49
CA GLU A 256 7.44 1.38 -7.15
C GLU A 256 6.03 1.99 -7.22
N ASP A 257 5.02 1.17 -7.52
CA ASP A 257 3.63 1.59 -7.60
C ASP A 257 3.11 1.98 -6.21
N MET A 258 3.31 1.14 -5.19
CA MET A 258 2.94 1.47 -3.81
C MET A 258 3.62 2.77 -3.34
N GLY A 259 4.92 2.96 -3.64
CA GLY A 259 5.62 4.20 -3.30
C GLY A 259 5.05 5.43 -4.00
N SER A 260 4.66 5.30 -5.27
CA SER A 260 3.99 6.35 -6.05
C SER A 260 2.61 6.68 -5.50
N ASP A 261 1.84 5.67 -5.14
CA ASP A 261 0.51 5.80 -4.54
C ASP A 261 0.57 6.51 -3.19
N GLN A 262 1.55 6.21 -2.36
CA GLN A 262 1.76 6.88 -1.07
C GLN A 262 2.03 8.38 -1.27
N ALA A 263 2.86 8.73 -2.26
CA ALA A 263 3.14 10.13 -2.61
C ALA A 263 1.87 10.83 -3.10
N MET A 264 1.11 10.20 -4.01
CA MET A 264 -0.14 10.72 -4.55
C MET A 264 -1.20 10.94 -3.45
N MET A 265 -1.38 9.99 -2.53
CA MET A 265 -2.32 10.12 -1.42
C MET A 265 -1.91 11.19 -0.43
N THR A 266 -0.62 11.42 -0.25
CA THR A 266 -0.12 12.54 0.56
C THR A 266 -0.49 13.89 -0.09
N VAL A 267 -0.33 14.04 -1.40
CA VAL A 267 -0.77 15.23 -2.15
C VAL A 267 -2.29 15.41 -2.05
N LEU A 268 -3.06 14.34 -2.25
CA LEU A 268 -4.51 14.36 -2.11
C LEU A 268 -4.94 14.82 -0.72
N LEU A 269 -4.26 14.34 0.33
CA LEU A 269 -4.50 14.80 1.70
C LEU A 269 -4.37 16.32 1.82
N TYR A 270 -3.31 16.92 1.28
CA TYR A 270 -3.13 18.37 1.33
C TYR A 270 -4.21 19.13 0.55
N ILE A 271 -4.62 18.61 -0.62
CA ILE A 271 -5.73 19.20 -1.40
C ILE A 271 -7.02 19.18 -0.58
N ILE A 272 -7.36 18.04 0.02
CA ILE A 272 -8.56 17.91 0.88
C ILE A 272 -8.51 18.90 2.05
N ILE A 273 -7.34 19.02 2.69
CA ILE A 273 -7.14 19.95 3.81
C ILE A 273 -7.42 21.41 3.38
N VAL A 274 -6.93 21.82 2.21
CA VAL A 274 -7.17 23.16 1.66
C VAL A 274 -8.67 23.38 1.37
N ILE A 275 -9.33 22.41 0.75
CA ILE A 275 -10.79 22.46 0.50
C ILE A 275 -11.57 22.59 1.81
N MET A 276 -11.25 21.74 2.80
CA MET A 276 -11.90 21.79 4.10
C MET A 276 -11.67 23.10 4.83
N ALA A 277 -10.47 23.65 4.75
CA ALA A 277 -10.12 24.95 5.27
C ALA A 277 -10.99 26.05 4.66
N PHE A 278 -11.19 26.04 3.34
CA PHE A 278 -12.08 26.96 2.64
C PHE A 278 -13.54 26.79 3.08
N VAL A 279 -14.06 25.57 3.15
CA VAL A 279 -15.42 25.25 3.61
C VAL A 279 -15.66 25.79 5.04
N PHE A 280 -14.70 25.57 5.94
CA PHE A 280 -14.77 26.15 7.29
C PHE A 280 -14.72 27.67 7.27
N GLY A 281 -13.86 28.25 6.46
CA GLY A 281 -13.74 29.69 6.30
C GLY A 281 -15.09 30.34 5.91
N VAL A 282 -15.73 29.82 4.87
CA VAL A 282 -17.06 30.28 4.41
C VAL A 282 -18.11 30.05 5.49
N THR A 283 -18.08 28.91 6.15
CA THR A 283 -19.04 28.56 7.21
C THR A 283 -18.95 29.51 8.40
N VAL A 284 -17.75 29.79 8.88
CA VAL A 284 -17.53 30.75 10.00
C VAL A 284 -17.91 32.16 9.57
N SER A 285 -17.51 32.61 8.38
CA SER A 285 -17.85 33.94 7.85
C SER A 285 -19.36 34.15 7.77
N ASN A 286 -20.09 33.17 7.24
CA ASN A 286 -21.57 33.25 7.17
C ASN A 286 -22.21 33.30 8.56
N THR A 287 -21.72 32.54 9.52
CA THR A 287 -22.20 32.56 10.90
C THR A 287 -21.98 33.93 11.56
N ILE A 288 -20.78 34.49 11.39
CA ILE A 288 -20.43 35.81 11.94
C ILE A 288 -21.30 36.90 11.31
N THR A 289 -21.55 36.84 10.00
CA THR A 289 -22.38 37.81 9.29
C THR A 289 -23.82 37.76 9.77
N LYS A 290 -24.42 36.57 9.93
CA LYS A 290 -25.78 36.40 10.46
C LYS A 290 -25.90 36.92 11.90
N GLU A 291 -24.87 36.73 12.71
CA GLU A 291 -24.87 37.11 14.12
C GLU A 291 -24.24 38.47 14.43
N ALA A 292 -24.01 39.31 13.43
CA ALA A 292 -23.32 40.57 13.57
C ALA A 292 -23.94 41.51 14.64
N ASN A 293 -25.28 41.57 14.72
CA ASN A 293 -25.99 42.37 15.72
C ASN A 293 -25.79 41.82 17.15
N VAL A 294 -25.81 40.50 17.29
CA VAL A 294 -25.57 39.83 18.58
C VAL A 294 -24.13 40.06 19.04
N ILE A 295 -23.17 39.97 18.13
CA ILE A 295 -21.76 40.27 18.40
C ILE A 295 -21.60 41.72 18.86
N GLY A 296 -22.29 42.68 18.22
CA GLY A 296 -22.30 44.07 18.62
C GLY A 296 -22.82 44.27 20.04
N THR A 297 -23.95 43.65 20.38
CA THR A 297 -24.54 43.71 21.73
C THR A 297 -23.62 43.09 22.80
N LEU A 298 -23.04 41.95 22.51
CA LEU A 298 -22.07 41.30 23.42
C LEU A 298 -20.84 42.18 23.65
N ARG A 299 -20.32 42.82 22.61
CA ARG A 299 -19.22 43.80 22.73
C ARG A 299 -19.60 44.99 23.61
N ALA A 300 -20.80 45.54 23.41
CA ALA A 300 -21.32 46.62 24.25
C ALA A 300 -21.53 46.19 25.71
N SER A 301 -21.83 44.91 25.94
CA SER A 301 -21.95 44.31 27.30
C SER A 301 -20.60 43.98 27.94
N GLY A 302 -19.48 44.33 27.32
CA GLY A 302 -18.14 44.18 27.91
C GLY A 302 -17.39 42.91 27.57
N TYR A 303 -17.93 42.02 26.69
CA TYR A 303 -17.16 40.85 26.23
C TYR A 303 -15.94 41.24 25.39
N THR A 304 -14.80 40.63 25.68
CA THR A 304 -13.57 40.87 24.93
C THR A 304 -13.58 40.24 23.56
N LYS A 305 -12.75 40.76 22.63
CA LYS A 305 -12.55 40.18 21.30
C LYS A 305 -12.13 38.69 21.36
N GLY A 306 -11.22 38.35 22.28
CA GLY A 306 -10.71 36.97 22.45
C GLY A 306 -11.78 35.99 22.95
N GLU A 307 -12.72 36.44 23.80
CA GLU A 307 -13.81 35.59 24.27
C GLU A 307 -14.80 35.26 23.13
N LEU A 308 -15.09 36.25 22.26
CA LEU A 308 -15.94 36.03 21.10
C LEU A 308 -15.28 35.13 20.06
N ILE A 309 -13.99 35.35 19.74
CA ILE A 309 -13.24 34.47 18.84
C ILE A 309 -13.32 33.04 19.36
N ARG A 310 -12.98 32.82 20.63
CA ARG A 310 -13.01 31.47 21.23
C ARG A 310 -14.41 30.85 21.18
N HIS A 311 -15.47 31.63 21.40
CA HIS A 311 -16.85 31.14 21.32
C HIS A 311 -17.20 30.63 19.91
N TYR A 312 -16.99 31.46 18.88
CA TYR A 312 -17.34 31.10 17.49
C TYR A 312 -16.42 30.03 16.89
N MET A 313 -15.20 29.83 17.42
CA MET A 313 -14.28 28.78 17.02
C MET A 313 -14.53 27.45 17.72
N THR A 314 -15.27 27.44 18.84
CA THR A 314 -15.45 26.20 19.63
C THR A 314 -16.14 25.10 18.85
N MET A 315 -17.23 25.41 18.10
CA MET A 315 -17.96 24.39 17.33
C MET A 315 -17.17 23.87 16.13
N PRO A 316 -16.62 24.69 15.23
CA PRO A 316 -15.76 24.21 14.15
C PRO A 316 -14.62 23.33 14.65
N LEU A 317 -13.92 23.76 15.71
CA LEU A 317 -12.81 23.02 16.28
C LEU A 317 -13.26 21.68 16.89
N ALA A 318 -14.38 21.68 17.62
CA ALA A 318 -14.89 20.43 18.21
C ALA A 318 -15.31 19.43 17.13
N VAL A 319 -16.01 19.88 16.07
CA VAL A 319 -16.42 19.05 14.93
C VAL A 319 -15.19 18.49 14.20
N THR A 320 -14.17 19.33 13.95
CA THR A 320 -12.95 18.89 13.31
C THR A 320 -12.19 17.86 14.15
N LEU A 321 -12.03 18.12 15.43
CA LEU A 321 -11.30 17.20 16.33
C LEU A 321 -12.01 15.85 16.45
N VAL A 322 -13.31 15.86 16.71
CA VAL A 322 -14.10 14.62 16.85
C VAL A 322 -14.17 13.88 15.51
N GLY A 323 -14.37 14.60 14.39
CA GLY A 323 -14.35 14.04 13.05
C GLY A 323 -13.01 13.41 12.68
N ALA A 324 -11.90 14.08 13.02
CA ALA A 324 -10.56 13.54 12.77
C ALA A 324 -10.27 12.29 13.62
N LEU A 325 -10.67 12.27 14.88
CA LEU A 325 -10.49 11.09 15.74
C LEU A 325 -11.32 9.91 15.25
N ILE A 326 -12.61 10.12 14.95
CA ILE A 326 -13.47 9.04 14.44
C ILE A 326 -13.02 8.60 13.06
N GLY A 327 -12.63 9.53 12.17
CA GLY A 327 -12.06 9.23 10.87
C GLY A 327 -10.81 8.34 10.99
N ASN A 328 -9.88 8.68 11.88
CA ASN A 328 -8.70 7.82 12.13
C ASN A 328 -9.07 6.45 12.69
N ILE A 329 -10.02 6.36 13.64
CA ILE A 329 -10.47 5.06 14.15
C ILE A 329 -11.01 4.20 13.01
N LEU A 330 -11.88 4.75 12.15
CA LEU A 330 -12.42 4.03 10.98
C LEU A 330 -11.33 3.74 9.95
N GLY A 331 -10.36 4.64 9.76
CA GLY A 331 -9.19 4.44 8.93
C GLY A 331 -8.41 3.20 9.34
N TYR A 332 -8.06 3.10 10.61
CA TYR A 332 -7.29 1.98 11.15
C TYR A 332 -8.08 0.67 11.31
N THR A 333 -9.40 0.68 11.22
CA THR A 333 -10.22 -0.52 11.42
C THR A 333 -10.94 -0.99 10.16
N VAL A 334 -11.56 -0.10 9.42
CA VAL A 334 -12.41 -0.45 8.27
C VAL A 334 -11.74 -0.08 6.94
N PHE A 335 -11.32 1.18 6.80
CA PHE A 335 -10.81 1.64 5.51
C PHE A 335 -9.46 1.03 5.14
N LYS A 336 -8.61 0.69 6.12
CA LYS A 336 -7.34 0.00 5.85
C LYS A 336 -7.55 -1.35 5.17
N ASP A 337 -8.57 -2.11 5.60
CA ASP A 337 -8.86 -3.42 5.02
C ASP A 337 -9.37 -3.27 3.59
N ILE A 338 -10.24 -2.29 3.32
CA ILE A 338 -10.70 -1.96 1.96
C ILE A 338 -9.52 -1.58 1.05
N CYS A 339 -8.58 -0.76 1.55
CA CYS A 339 -7.41 -0.35 0.77
C CYS A 339 -6.44 -1.52 0.57
N ALA A 340 -6.26 -2.38 1.56
CA ALA A 340 -5.45 -3.58 1.44
C ALA A 340 -6.03 -4.56 0.41
N ASP A 341 -7.34 -4.76 0.41
CA ASP A 341 -8.03 -5.63 -0.56
C ASP A 341 -7.84 -5.12 -2.00
N MET A 342 -7.76 -3.79 -2.21
CA MET A 342 -7.43 -3.24 -3.54
C MET A 342 -6.04 -3.66 -4.01
N TYR A 343 -5.03 -3.60 -3.14
CA TYR A 343 -3.67 -4.06 -3.47
C TYR A 343 -3.59 -5.57 -3.67
N TYR A 344 -4.27 -6.35 -2.84
CA TYR A 344 -4.36 -7.80 -3.04
C TYR A 344 -5.13 -8.18 -4.32
N GLY A 345 -6.05 -7.35 -4.78
CA GLY A 345 -6.70 -7.51 -6.09
C GLY A 345 -5.79 -7.17 -7.27
N SER A 346 -4.72 -6.38 -7.04
CA SER A 346 -3.81 -5.92 -8.09
C SER A 346 -2.47 -6.66 -8.11
N TYR A 347 -2.02 -7.19 -6.96
CA TYR A 347 -0.67 -7.77 -6.80
C TYR A 347 -0.69 -9.07 -6.00
N SER A 348 0.27 -9.95 -6.29
CA SER A 348 0.52 -11.16 -5.53
C SER A 348 1.47 -10.87 -4.36
N LEU A 349 0.92 -10.27 -3.32
CA LEU A 349 1.67 -9.88 -2.13
C LEU A 349 1.61 -10.96 -1.05
N PRO A 350 2.68 -11.13 -0.25
CA PRO A 350 2.64 -11.98 0.94
C PRO A 350 1.71 -11.38 2.01
N THR A 351 1.36 -12.16 3.01
CA THR A 351 0.59 -11.69 4.16
C THR A 351 1.32 -10.55 4.88
N TYR A 352 0.61 -9.47 5.18
CA TYR A 352 1.13 -8.34 5.94
C TYR A 352 0.49 -8.26 7.33
N HIS A 353 1.16 -7.54 8.23
CA HIS A 353 0.61 -7.17 9.52
C HIS A 353 0.42 -5.65 9.58
N THR A 354 -0.75 -5.21 10.05
CA THR A 354 -1.03 -3.78 10.22
C THR A 354 -0.04 -3.17 11.21
N ILE A 355 0.73 -2.19 10.76
CA ILE A 355 1.66 -1.43 11.60
C ILE A 355 1.03 -0.07 11.90
N TRP A 356 1.00 0.30 13.17
CA TRP A 356 0.50 1.60 13.57
C TRP A 356 1.47 2.70 13.13
N SER A 357 1.01 3.62 12.28
CA SER A 357 1.78 4.76 11.80
C SER A 357 1.44 6.01 12.62
N ALA A 358 2.35 6.41 13.52
CA ALA A 358 2.24 7.68 14.23
C ALA A 358 2.21 8.86 13.25
N GLU A 359 2.99 8.79 12.18
CA GLU A 359 3.07 9.83 11.15
C GLU A 359 1.74 10.02 10.43
N ALA A 360 1.10 8.94 9.96
CA ALA A 360 -0.21 8.99 9.34
C ALA A 360 -1.26 9.59 10.30
N PHE A 361 -1.26 9.17 11.57
CA PHE A 361 -2.16 9.70 12.58
C PHE A 361 -1.97 11.21 12.81
N TRP A 362 -0.75 11.69 12.95
CA TRP A 362 -0.48 13.11 13.18
C TRP A 362 -0.78 13.95 11.94
N LYS A 363 -0.42 13.51 10.76
CA LYS A 363 -0.73 14.21 9.49
C LYS A 363 -2.24 14.38 9.31
N THR A 364 -3.03 13.35 9.54
CA THR A 364 -4.49 13.36 9.36
C THR A 364 -5.25 14.03 10.50
N THR A 365 -4.66 14.17 11.69
CA THR A 365 -5.29 14.79 12.87
C THR A 365 -4.88 16.24 13.07
N LEU A 366 -3.57 16.51 13.17
CA LEU A 366 -3.07 17.84 13.55
C LEU A 366 -3.22 18.87 12.44
N VAL A 367 -2.97 18.48 11.19
CA VAL A 367 -2.99 19.45 10.09
C VAL A 367 -4.41 20.02 9.84
N PRO A 368 -5.48 19.21 9.77
CA PRO A 368 -6.85 19.74 9.68
C PRO A 368 -7.22 20.64 10.86
N VAL A 369 -6.83 20.26 12.07
CA VAL A 369 -7.11 21.05 13.29
C VAL A 369 -6.37 22.36 13.29
N ALA A 370 -5.09 22.38 12.92
CA ALA A 370 -4.27 23.60 12.85
C ALA A 370 -4.81 24.58 11.81
N LEU A 371 -5.25 24.09 10.65
CA LEU A 371 -5.85 24.94 9.60
C LEU A 371 -7.22 25.48 9.99
N ALA A 372 -8.07 24.68 10.61
CA ALA A 372 -9.34 25.15 11.15
C ALA A 372 -9.13 26.29 12.17
N LEU A 373 -8.12 26.15 13.03
CA LEU A 373 -7.75 27.21 13.98
C LEU A 373 -7.21 28.47 13.29
N GLY A 374 -6.24 28.31 12.38
CA GLY A 374 -5.56 29.43 11.70
C GLY A 374 -6.53 30.30 10.90
N LEU A 375 -7.35 29.66 10.06
CA LEU A 375 -8.36 30.37 9.24
C LEU A 375 -9.46 30.98 10.09
N GLY A 376 -9.96 30.27 11.08
CA GLY A 376 -11.00 30.78 11.96
C GLY A 376 -10.52 32.00 12.74
N ILE A 377 -9.34 31.98 13.32
CA ILE A 377 -8.77 33.14 14.04
C ILE A 377 -8.58 34.32 13.08
N GLY A 378 -8.05 34.08 11.88
CA GLY A 378 -7.85 35.10 10.85
C GLY A 378 -9.14 35.76 10.42
N LEU A 379 -10.15 34.98 10.07
CA LEU A 379 -11.45 35.47 9.60
C LEU A 379 -12.24 36.22 10.70
N VAL A 380 -12.37 35.62 11.88
CA VAL A 380 -13.08 36.25 13.02
C VAL A 380 -12.32 37.51 13.45
N GLY A 381 -11.00 37.45 13.48
CA GLY A 381 -10.14 38.60 13.83
C GLY A 381 -10.29 39.73 12.84
N SER A 382 -10.25 39.49 11.54
CA SER A 382 -10.42 40.47 10.46
C SER A 382 -11.81 41.13 10.52
N PHE A 383 -12.89 40.32 10.57
CA PHE A 383 -14.25 40.81 10.62
C PHE A 383 -14.52 41.76 11.81
N ILE A 384 -14.06 41.39 13.01
CA ILE A 384 -14.25 42.24 14.21
C ILE A 384 -13.39 43.52 14.11
N THR A 385 -12.30 43.53 13.35
CA THR A 385 -11.41 44.67 13.17
C THR A 385 -11.96 45.62 12.07
N THR A 386 -12.40 45.09 10.93
CA THR A 386 -12.84 45.87 9.77
C THR A 386 -14.10 46.68 10.08
N ARG A 387 -15.05 46.15 10.87
CA ARG A 387 -16.22 46.90 11.33
C ARG A 387 -15.90 48.06 12.27
N LYS A 388 -14.69 48.14 12.81
CA LYS A 388 -14.25 49.29 13.60
C LYS A 388 -13.97 50.53 12.71
N HIS A 389 -13.67 50.30 11.42
CA HIS A 389 -13.35 51.34 10.45
C HIS A 389 -14.55 51.74 9.53
N LEU A 390 -15.65 50.98 9.56
CA LEU A 390 -16.85 51.24 8.78
C LEU A 390 -17.97 51.90 9.60
N LYS A 391 -17.65 52.52 10.72
CA LYS A 391 -18.58 53.47 11.36
C LYS A 391 -18.30 54.86 10.81
N VAL A 392 -19.00 55.19 9.75
CA VAL A 392 -19.52 56.54 9.56
C VAL A 392 -20.95 56.56 10.07
#